data_4c0c67b173b9be320b3a430a807d94ef
#
_entry.id   4c0c67b173b9be320b3a430a807d94ef
#
_cell.length_a   1.000
_cell.length_b   1.000
_cell.length_c   1.000
_cell.angle_alpha   90.00
_cell.angle_beta   90.00
_cell.angle_gamma   90.00
#
_symmetry.space_group_name_H-M   'P 1'
#
loop_
_entity.id
_entity.type
_entity.pdbx_description
1 polymer ?
#
loop_
_entity_poly.entity_id
_entity_poly.type
_entity_poly.pdbx_seq_one_letter_code
_entity_poly.pdbx_strand_id
1 'polypeptide(L)'
;MKDVAKDANVSVATVSNYINGKKVRPEVEEQVRQSIEKLHYVRNAAARALKTSESKYVVFVLPTVWSPFFSELTFWVQQYLNDMGYKLILSVSENNYSKEKSYVKMAEEQRVAGIISISYSDLNSHVPANIPLVSIEKDDTGMFPLVTSNNYDGGKIAASEFHKRGVTSAIYAGTLHEEFSPMIARKSGFIDQCNNLGIHYSILDAPSSKNTEDFHKFLNQLSESVKDKEADFGKLGIFAYSDEVAIHIKEKLDEEKIKVPEQVQIIGFDGSKIYPNTKLTVSSIRQDVQQIANKATEILDKQIKGNSEREASRIMVPVNFQQGLTTTSI
;
A
#
# COMPACT_ATOMS: atom_id res chain seq x y z
N MET A 1 30.74 -24.36 -8.07
CA MET A 1 30.48 -25.39 -9.09
C MET A 1 31.74 -26.05 -9.62
N LYS A 2 32.81 -25.34 -10.02
CA LYS A 2 34.05 -25.96 -10.51
C LYS A 2 34.68 -26.89 -9.47
N ASP A 3 34.72 -26.46 -8.22
CA ASP A 3 35.31 -27.26 -7.12
C ASP A 3 34.46 -28.51 -6.82
N VAL A 4 33.12 -28.38 -6.83
CA VAL A 4 32.21 -29.54 -6.70
C VAL A 4 32.39 -30.52 -7.85
N ALA A 5 32.51 -30.04 -9.08
CA ALA A 5 32.74 -30.89 -10.23
C ALA A 5 34.07 -31.65 -10.15
N LYS A 6 35.11 -30.97 -9.65
CA LYS A 6 36.43 -31.57 -9.42
C LYS A 6 36.40 -32.63 -8.31
N ASP A 7 35.78 -32.34 -7.17
CA ASP A 7 35.67 -33.25 -6.02
C ASP A 7 34.80 -34.48 -6.34
N ALA A 8 33.68 -34.29 -7.04
CA ALA A 8 32.79 -35.35 -7.49
C ALA A 8 33.28 -36.11 -8.75
N ASN A 9 34.43 -35.72 -9.33
CA ASN A 9 34.98 -36.28 -10.57
C ASN A 9 33.97 -36.31 -11.74
N VAL A 10 33.22 -35.24 -11.93
CA VAL A 10 32.22 -35.08 -13.00
C VAL A 10 32.39 -33.75 -13.73
N SER A 11 31.70 -33.59 -14.86
CA SER A 11 31.70 -32.30 -15.56
C SER A 11 30.93 -31.23 -14.81
N VAL A 12 31.29 -29.93 -15.00
CA VAL A 12 30.54 -28.79 -14.49
C VAL A 12 29.09 -28.79 -15.02
N ALA A 13 28.86 -29.28 -16.23
CA ALA A 13 27.55 -29.44 -16.82
C ALA A 13 26.70 -30.47 -16.05
N THR A 14 27.32 -31.57 -15.60
CA THR A 14 26.65 -32.58 -14.76
C THR A 14 26.22 -32.03 -13.42
N VAL A 15 27.11 -31.30 -12.73
CA VAL A 15 26.78 -30.60 -11.49
C VAL A 15 25.64 -29.57 -11.71
N SER A 16 25.71 -28.81 -12.80
CA SER A 16 24.65 -27.88 -13.17
C SER A 16 23.30 -28.56 -13.42
N ASN A 17 23.31 -29.71 -14.10
CA ASN A 17 22.08 -30.47 -14.33
C ASN A 17 21.47 -30.98 -13.02
N TYR A 18 22.28 -31.57 -12.15
CA TYR A 18 21.83 -32.02 -10.81
C TYR A 18 21.23 -30.88 -10.01
N ILE A 19 21.94 -29.76 -9.86
CA ILE A 19 21.49 -28.59 -9.11
C ILE A 19 20.20 -28.00 -9.69
N ASN A 20 19.93 -28.15 -10.98
CA ASN A 20 18.72 -27.68 -11.66
C ASN A 20 17.59 -28.73 -11.70
N GLY A 21 17.68 -29.84 -10.96
CA GLY A 21 16.69 -30.90 -10.91
C GLY A 21 16.53 -31.68 -12.21
N LYS A 22 17.49 -31.59 -13.13
CA LYS A 22 17.52 -32.44 -14.33
C LYS A 22 18.02 -33.84 -13.97
N LYS A 23 17.42 -34.83 -14.62
CA LYS A 23 17.78 -36.24 -14.39
C LYS A 23 19.25 -36.50 -14.68
N VAL A 24 19.98 -37.01 -13.70
CA VAL A 24 21.35 -37.50 -13.81
C VAL A 24 21.37 -38.98 -13.40
N ARG A 25 22.47 -39.73 -13.70
CA ARG A 25 22.55 -41.11 -13.28
C ARG A 25 22.59 -41.21 -11.74
N PRO A 26 21.94 -42.22 -11.11
CA PRO A 26 21.85 -42.30 -9.64
C PRO A 26 23.22 -42.28 -8.92
N GLU A 27 24.22 -42.94 -9.47
CA GLU A 27 25.58 -42.96 -8.93
C GLU A 27 26.23 -41.56 -8.95
N VAL A 28 26.00 -40.80 -10.02
CA VAL A 28 26.50 -39.45 -10.19
C VAL A 28 25.78 -38.47 -9.30
N GLU A 29 24.49 -38.69 -9.10
CA GLU A 29 23.67 -37.89 -8.19
C GLU A 29 24.20 -37.93 -6.76
N GLU A 30 24.51 -39.15 -6.27
CA GLU A 30 25.05 -39.34 -4.92
C GLU A 30 26.44 -38.71 -4.77
N GLN A 31 27.33 -38.87 -5.76
CA GLN A 31 28.66 -38.25 -5.76
C GLN A 31 28.59 -36.71 -5.70
N VAL A 32 27.71 -36.13 -6.51
CA VAL A 32 27.53 -34.66 -6.53
C VAL A 32 26.93 -34.18 -5.22
N ARG A 33 25.94 -34.89 -4.64
CA ARG A 33 25.34 -34.58 -3.35
C ARG A 33 26.38 -34.54 -2.24
N GLN A 34 27.20 -35.59 -2.12
CA GLN A 34 28.28 -35.71 -1.12
C GLN A 34 29.30 -34.57 -1.25
N SER A 35 29.70 -34.26 -2.50
CA SER A 35 30.66 -33.18 -2.77
C SER A 35 30.06 -31.79 -2.41
N ILE A 36 28.78 -31.55 -2.66
CA ILE A 36 28.08 -30.33 -2.25
C ILE A 36 28.07 -30.19 -0.72
N GLU A 37 27.75 -31.27 0.00
CA GLU A 37 27.74 -31.29 1.46
C GLU A 37 29.15 -31.09 2.04
N LYS A 38 30.11 -31.82 1.56
CA LYS A 38 31.52 -31.75 1.98
C LYS A 38 32.13 -30.37 1.79
N LEU A 39 31.86 -29.74 0.65
CA LEU A 39 32.37 -28.40 0.32
C LEU A 39 31.51 -27.28 0.79
N HIS A 40 30.43 -27.56 1.51
CA HIS A 40 29.42 -26.58 1.93
C HIS A 40 29.01 -25.62 0.78
N TYR A 41 28.87 -26.22 -0.43
CA TYR A 41 28.62 -25.43 -1.61
C TYR A 41 27.23 -24.82 -1.58
N VAL A 42 27.17 -23.49 -1.50
CA VAL A 42 25.95 -22.72 -1.62
C VAL A 42 25.80 -22.22 -3.06
N ARG A 43 24.63 -22.45 -3.63
CA ARG A 43 24.28 -21.99 -4.98
C ARG A 43 24.30 -20.49 -5.05
N ASN A 44 25.12 -19.89 -5.88
CA ASN A 44 25.11 -18.44 -6.11
C ASN A 44 23.95 -18.08 -7.03
N ALA A 45 22.86 -17.54 -6.43
CA ALA A 45 21.66 -17.11 -7.14
C ALA A 45 21.94 -15.94 -8.10
N ALA A 46 22.85 -15.03 -7.72
CA ALA A 46 23.25 -13.89 -8.56
C ALA A 46 23.97 -14.37 -9.84
N ALA A 47 24.86 -15.37 -9.73
CA ALA A 47 25.54 -15.95 -10.90
C ALA A 47 24.55 -16.66 -11.85
N ARG A 48 23.43 -17.19 -11.33
CA ARG A 48 22.38 -17.76 -12.15
C ARG A 48 21.59 -16.67 -12.87
N ALA A 49 21.14 -15.64 -12.14
CA ALA A 49 20.43 -14.50 -12.71
C ALA A 49 21.20 -13.87 -13.87
N LEU A 50 22.54 -13.75 -13.72
CA LEU A 50 23.43 -13.29 -14.80
C LEU A 50 23.41 -14.21 -16.02
N LYS A 51 23.28 -15.54 -15.81
CA LYS A 51 23.31 -16.51 -16.91
C LYS A 51 21.96 -16.70 -17.62
N THR A 52 20.87 -16.55 -16.90
CA THR A 52 19.49 -16.72 -17.42
C THR A 52 18.83 -15.41 -17.79
N SER A 53 19.42 -14.27 -17.42
CA SER A 53 18.81 -12.92 -17.50
C SER A 53 17.47 -12.81 -16.75
N GLU A 54 17.16 -13.76 -15.86
CA GLU A 54 15.91 -13.83 -15.09
C GLU A 54 16.18 -13.58 -13.62
N SER A 55 15.83 -12.42 -13.12
CA SER A 55 15.79 -12.14 -11.69
C SER A 55 14.54 -12.74 -11.06
N LYS A 56 14.63 -13.14 -9.81
CA LYS A 56 13.49 -13.56 -8.98
C LYS A 56 13.12 -12.53 -7.91
N TYR A 57 13.78 -11.39 -7.92
CA TYR A 57 13.54 -10.33 -6.94
C TYR A 57 12.63 -9.25 -7.50
N VAL A 58 11.63 -8.86 -6.72
CA VAL A 58 10.76 -7.69 -6.95
C VAL A 58 11.00 -6.72 -5.81
N VAL A 59 11.23 -5.45 -6.13
CA VAL A 59 11.34 -4.37 -5.14
C VAL A 59 9.96 -3.80 -4.87
N PHE A 60 9.59 -3.68 -3.60
CA PHE A 60 8.40 -2.96 -3.18
C PHE A 60 8.81 -1.70 -2.42
N VAL A 61 8.58 -0.54 -3.03
CA VAL A 61 8.86 0.77 -2.46
C VAL A 61 7.58 1.31 -1.84
N LEU A 62 7.64 1.68 -0.56
CA LEU A 62 6.51 2.27 0.15
C LEU A 62 7.00 3.29 1.19
N PRO A 63 6.13 4.24 1.62
CA PRO A 63 6.55 5.30 2.54
C PRO A 63 6.84 4.79 3.93
N THR A 64 6.09 3.81 4.44
CA THR A 64 6.21 3.31 5.81
C THR A 64 5.60 1.91 5.95
N VAL A 65 5.98 1.18 6.98
CA VAL A 65 5.34 -0.07 7.42
C VAL A 65 4.56 0.08 8.73
N TRP A 66 4.57 1.27 9.34
CA TRP A 66 3.94 1.52 10.64
C TRP A 66 2.41 1.60 10.58
N SER A 67 1.83 1.91 9.41
CA SER A 67 0.38 1.93 9.24
C SER A 67 -0.17 0.51 9.03
N PRO A 68 -1.29 0.14 9.64
CA PRO A 68 -1.96 -1.14 9.39
C PRO A 68 -2.26 -1.40 7.91
N PHE A 69 -2.61 -0.35 7.15
CA PHE A 69 -2.82 -0.44 5.70
C PHE A 69 -1.55 -0.91 4.96
N PHE A 70 -0.40 -0.27 5.19
CA PHE A 70 0.85 -0.64 4.53
C PHE A 70 1.37 -2.00 4.99
N SER A 71 1.17 -2.36 6.26
CA SER A 71 1.55 -3.66 6.80
C SER A 71 0.73 -4.79 6.16
N GLU A 72 -0.58 -4.62 6.06
CA GLU A 72 -1.48 -5.57 5.42
C GLU A 72 -1.18 -5.71 3.92
N LEU A 73 -0.93 -4.58 3.24
CA LEU A 73 -0.57 -4.59 1.82
C LEU A 73 0.76 -5.31 1.58
N THR A 74 1.77 -5.06 2.42
CA THR A 74 3.07 -5.74 2.34
C THR A 74 2.90 -7.24 2.50
N PHE A 75 2.07 -7.69 3.46
CA PHE A 75 1.77 -9.09 3.67
C PHE A 75 1.18 -9.74 2.40
N TRP A 76 0.14 -9.16 1.81
CA TRP A 76 -0.51 -9.73 0.63
C TRP A 76 0.36 -9.67 -0.62
N VAL A 77 1.08 -8.57 -0.84
CA VAL A 77 2.06 -8.47 -1.95
C VAL A 77 3.10 -9.58 -1.83
N GLN A 78 3.65 -9.80 -0.63
CA GLN A 78 4.61 -10.87 -0.41
C GLN A 78 4.02 -12.26 -0.67
N GLN A 79 2.79 -12.53 -0.21
CA GLN A 79 2.13 -13.81 -0.45
C GLN A 79 1.98 -14.09 -1.94
N TYR A 80 1.37 -13.15 -2.70
CA TYR A 80 1.15 -13.34 -4.13
C TYR A 80 2.46 -13.44 -4.92
N LEU A 81 3.48 -12.64 -4.59
CA LEU A 81 4.80 -12.77 -5.21
C LEU A 81 5.44 -14.13 -4.94
N ASN A 82 5.33 -14.65 -3.71
CA ASN A 82 5.85 -15.98 -3.38
C ASN A 82 5.14 -17.09 -4.18
N ASP A 83 3.82 -17.02 -4.33
CA ASP A 83 3.04 -17.98 -5.12
C ASP A 83 3.45 -17.98 -6.58
N MET A 84 3.84 -16.81 -7.12
CA MET A 84 4.39 -16.65 -8.48
C MET A 84 5.89 -17.00 -8.58
N GLY A 85 6.56 -17.34 -7.46
CA GLY A 85 7.98 -17.74 -7.40
C GLY A 85 8.95 -16.56 -7.34
N TYR A 86 8.49 -15.35 -7.02
CA TYR A 86 9.33 -14.17 -6.76
C TYR A 86 9.71 -14.04 -5.28
N LYS A 87 10.69 -13.19 -5.01
CA LYS A 87 11.13 -12.78 -3.68
C LYS A 87 11.00 -11.28 -3.53
N LEU A 88 10.42 -10.84 -2.43
CA LEU A 88 10.24 -9.43 -2.12
C LEU A 88 11.52 -8.81 -1.53
N ILE A 89 11.91 -7.64 -2.03
CA ILE A 89 12.83 -6.71 -1.40
C ILE A 89 12.00 -5.50 -0.95
N LEU A 90 11.81 -5.37 0.35
CA LEU A 90 11.06 -4.25 0.93
C LEU A 90 11.97 -3.03 1.09
N SER A 91 11.54 -1.88 0.59
CA SER A 91 12.27 -0.61 0.59
C SER A 91 11.41 0.52 1.13
N VAL A 92 11.72 0.99 2.34
CA VAL A 92 10.95 2.03 3.03
C VAL A 92 11.55 3.41 2.75
N SER A 93 10.78 4.28 2.10
CA SER A 93 11.25 5.59 1.63
C SER A 93 11.10 6.72 2.65
N GLU A 94 10.16 6.61 3.59
CA GLU A 94 9.79 7.69 4.52
C GLU A 94 9.39 8.99 3.79
N ASN A 95 8.75 8.87 2.62
CA ASN A 95 8.43 9.98 1.71
C ASN A 95 9.67 10.79 1.28
N ASN A 96 10.86 10.17 1.29
CA ASN A 96 12.11 10.82 0.91
C ASN A 96 12.47 10.47 -0.53
N TYR A 97 12.35 11.44 -1.42
CA TYR A 97 12.64 11.28 -2.84
C TYR A 97 14.06 10.78 -3.13
N SER A 98 15.06 11.23 -2.38
CA SER A 98 16.45 10.77 -2.57
C SER A 98 16.60 9.28 -2.22
N LYS A 99 15.91 8.79 -1.18
CA LYS A 99 15.85 7.36 -0.85
C LYS A 99 15.18 6.58 -1.98
N GLU A 100 14.06 7.05 -2.50
CA GLU A 100 13.34 6.41 -3.60
C GLU A 100 14.21 6.27 -4.85
N LYS A 101 14.91 7.33 -5.25
CA LYS A 101 15.89 7.27 -6.36
C LYS A 101 17.00 6.25 -6.11
N SER A 102 17.50 6.14 -4.88
CA SER A 102 18.52 5.15 -4.53
C SER A 102 18.01 3.71 -4.66
N TYR A 103 16.73 3.47 -4.35
CA TYR A 103 16.08 2.16 -4.52
C TYR A 103 15.88 1.80 -6.00
N VAL A 104 15.51 2.76 -6.84
CA VAL A 104 15.44 2.56 -8.30
C VAL A 104 16.82 2.19 -8.85
N LYS A 105 17.87 2.92 -8.44
CA LYS A 105 19.25 2.62 -8.83
C LYS A 105 19.69 1.23 -8.37
N MET A 106 19.40 0.86 -7.13
CA MET A 106 19.64 -0.48 -6.62
C MET A 106 18.90 -1.54 -7.45
N ALA A 107 17.65 -1.31 -7.79
CA ALA A 107 16.84 -2.21 -8.60
C ALA A 107 17.46 -2.43 -9.98
N GLU A 108 17.97 -1.38 -10.60
CA GLU A 108 18.69 -1.43 -11.89
C GLU A 108 20.03 -2.22 -11.76
N GLU A 109 20.87 -1.86 -10.80
CA GLU A 109 22.17 -2.51 -10.56
C GLU A 109 22.02 -4.00 -10.25
N GLN A 110 21.00 -4.38 -9.49
CA GLN A 110 20.71 -5.77 -9.15
C GLN A 110 19.87 -6.50 -10.20
N ARG A 111 19.47 -5.83 -11.27
CA ARG A 111 18.64 -6.36 -12.36
C ARG A 111 17.41 -7.08 -11.82
N VAL A 112 16.65 -6.41 -10.93
CA VAL A 112 15.43 -6.99 -10.38
C VAL A 112 14.40 -7.28 -11.46
N ALA A 113 13.46 -8.21 -11.19
CA ALA A 113 12.41 -8.57 -12.12
C ALA A 113 11.43 -7.42 -12.36
N GLY A 114 11.17 -6.61 -11.33
CA GLY A 114 10.28 -5.48 -11.43
C GLY A 114 10.15 -4.71 -10.12
N ILE A 115 9.35 -3.65 -10.16
CA ILE A 115 9.09 -2.74 -9.04
C ILE A 115 7.58 -2.62 -8.83
N ILE A 116 7.13 -2.70 -7.59
CA ILE A 116 5.82 -2.19 -7.15
C ILE A 116 6.11 -0.94 -6.32
N SER A 117 5.40 0.15 -6.55
CA SER A 117 5.65 1.39 -5.80
C SER A 117 4.38 2.02 -5.25
N ILE A 118 4.49 2.52 -4.02
CA ILE A 118 3.62 3.55 -3.48
C ILE A 118 4.53 4.73 -3.18
N SER A 119 4.48 5.74 -4.04
CA SER A 119 5.28 6.94 -3.91
C SER A 119 4.40 8.16 -4.05
N TYR A 120 4.61 9.13 -3.19
CA TYR A 120 3.97 10.44 -3.26
C TYR A 120 4.92 11.49 -3.84
N SER A 121 6.08 11.06 -4.36
CA SER A 121 7.02 11.87 -5.10
C SER A 121 6.98 11.52 -6.60
N ASP A 122 7.84 12.13 -7.39
CA ASP A 122 7.97 11.87 -8.84
C ASP A 122 8.91 10.67 -9.13
N LEU A 123 8.76 9.56 -8.39
CA LEU A 123 9.59 8.37 -8.56
C LEU A 123 9.44 7.77 -9.95
N ASN A 124 8.21 7.69 -10.44
CA ASN A 124 7.89 6.97 -11.67
C ASN A 124 8.60 7.54 -12.90
N SER A 125 8.84 8.85 -12.95
CA SER A 125 9.60 9.51 -14.04
C SER A 125 11.06 9.09 -14.11
N HIS A 126 11.61 8.49 -13.03
CA HIS A 126 13.02 8.12 -12.91
C HIS A 126 13.27 6.61 -13.09
N VAL A 127 12.22 5.83 -13.26
CA VAL A 127 12.36 4.37 -13.48
C VAL A 127 12.73 4.11 -14.94
N PRO A 128 13.87 3.40 -15.21
CA PRO A 128 14.25 3.05 -16.55
C PRO A 128 13.16 2.27 -17.28
N ALA A 129 12.98 2.60 -18.56
CA ALA A 129 11.92 2.00 -19.38
C ALA A 129 11.98 0.47 -19.52
N ASN A 130 13.11 -0.16 -19.23
CA ASN A 130 13.30 -1.61 -19.28
C ASN A 130 12.92 -2.34 -17.99
N ILE A 131 12.60 -1.62 -16.91
CA ILE A 131 12.17 -2.21 -15.63
C ILE A 131 10.65 -2.22 -15.56
N PRO A 132 9.98 -3.39 -15.45
CA PRO A 132 8.56 -3.48 -15.18
C PRO A 132 8.21 -2.73 -13.89
N LEU A 133 7.18 -1.87 -13.92
CA LEU A 133 6.70 -1.14 -12.76
C LEU A 133 5.18 -1.13 -12.72
N VAL A 134 4.63 -1.30 -11.54
CA VAL A 134 3.21 -1.07 -11.23
C VAL A 134 3.12 -0.11 -10.05
N SER A 135 2.37 0.97 -10.24
CA SER A 135 2.05 1.92 -9.18
C SER A 135 0.79 1.51 -8.41
N ILE A 136 0.83 1.73 -7.10
CA ILE A 136 -0.34 1.62 -6.23
C ILE A 136 -0.67 3.01 -5.70
N GLU A 137 -1.96 3.36 -5.70
CA GLU A 137 -2.57 4.60 -5.24
C GLU A 137 -2.24 5.84 -6.10
N LYS A 138 -1.01 6.08 -6.52
CA LYS A 138 -0.62 7.29 -7.26
C LYS A 138 0.27 6.98 -8.46
N ASP A 139 -0.08 7.52 -9.61
CA ASP A 139 0.78 7.65 -10.78
C ASP A 139 0.46 8.98 -11.52
N ASP A 140 1.36 9.94 -11.41
CA ASP A 140 1.20 11.26 -12.04
C ASP A 140 1.63 11.27 -13.50
N THR A 141 2.43 10.29 -13.90
CA THR A 141 3.01 10.24 -15.24
C THR A 141 2.07 9.65 -16.28
N GLY A 142 1.13 8.79 -15.84
CA GLY A 142 0.29 7.99 -16.73
C GLY A 142 1.07 7.01 -17.61
N MET A 143 2.36 6.75 -17.28
CA MET A 143 3.22 5.85 -18.06
C MET A 143 3.17 4.41 -17.58
N PHE A 144 2.73 4.18 -16.35
CA PHE A 144 2.72 2.87 -15.73
C PHE A 144 1.31 2.45 -15.32
N PRO A 145 1.02 1.15 -15.27
CA PRO A 145 -0.22 0.66 -14.70
C PRO A 145 -0.40 1.15 -13.26
N LEU A 146 -1.62 1.59 -12.96
CA LEU A 146 -2.02 2.07 -11.65
C LEU A 146 -3.13 1.19 -11.08
N VAL A 147 -2.93 0.68 -9.87
CA VAL A 147 -3.96 0.04 -9.07
C VAL A 147 -4.26 0.94 -7.88
N THR A 148 -5.50 1.41 -7.77
CA THR A 148 -5.91 2.33 -6.71
C THR A 148 -7.29 1.95 -6.18
N SER A 149 -7.61 2.37 -4.97
CA SER A 149 -8.98 2.29 -4.48
C SER A 149 -9.88 3.27 -5.22
N ASN A 150 -11.18 2.96 -5.30
CA ASN A 150 -12.17 3.93 -5.79
C ASN A 150 -12.39 5.03 -4.72
N ASN A 151 -11.44 5.94 -4.67
CA ASN A 151 -11.38 7.00 -3.66
C ASN A 151 -12.56 7.96 -3.73
N TYR A 152 -13.06 8.26 -4.94
CA TYR A 152 -14.21 9.12 -5.14
C TYR A 152 -15.50 8.50 -4.55
N ASP A 153 -15.77 7.23 -4.88
CA ASP A 153 -16.91 6.52 -4.29
C ASP A 153 -16.76 6.35 -2.78
N GLY A 154 -15.53 6.18 -2.29
CA GLY A 154 -15.27 6.15 -0.85
C GLY A 154 -15.72 7.41 -0.13
N GLY A 155 -15.44 8.59 -0.70
CA GLY A 155 -15.95 9.86 -0.19
C GLY A 155 -17.48 9.94 -0.20
N LYS A 156 -18.09 9.49 -1.31
CA LYS A 156 -19.58 9.44 -1.42
C LYS A 156 -20.19 8.50 -0.38
N ILE A 157 -19.60 7.34 -0.17
CA ILE A 157 -20.07 6.38 0.84
C ILE A 157 -20.01 6.99 2.23
N ALA A 158 -18.93 7.71 2.59
CA ALA A 158 -18.80 8.35 3.89
C ALA A 158 -19.93 9.37 4.15
N ALA A 159 -20.21 10.26 3.20
CA ALA A 159 -21.32 11.21 3.31
C ALA A 159 -22.68 10.50 3.38
N SER A 160 -22.88 9.44 2.59
CA SER A 160 -24.13 8.65 2.63
C SER A 160 -24.34 7.96 3.98
N GLU A 161 -23.27 7.43 4.57
CA GLU A 161 -23.33 6.80 5.90
C GLU A 161 -23.61 7.81 7.01
N PHE A 162 -23.10 9.03 6.90
CA PHE A 162 -23.47 10.14 7.79
C PHE A 162 -24.95 10.49 7.64
N HIS A 163 -25.44 10.64 6.42
CA HIS A 163 -26.87 10.96 6.19
C HIS A 163 -27.80 9.90 6.80
N LYS A 164 -27.51 8.61 6.61
CA LYS A 164 -28.28 7.50 7.19
C LYS A 164 -28.36 7.57 8.73
N ARG A 165 -27.35 8.19 9.38
CA ARG A 165 -27.24 8.34 10.84
C ARG A 165 -27.70 9.71 11.34
N GLY A 166 -28.39 10.48 10.48
CA GLY A 166 -28.97 11.77 10.84
C GLY A 166 -27.98 12.92 10.95
N VAL A 167 -26.77 12.76 10.42
CA VAL A 167 -25.78 13.86 10.33
C VAL A 167 -26.28 14.90 9.33
N THR A 168 -26.32 16.16 9.76
CA THR A 168 -26.73 17.31 8.94
C THR A 168 -25.60 18.32 8.75
N SER A 169 -24.55 18.24 9.57
CA SER A 169 -23.35 19.08 9.49
C SER A 169 -22.09 18.21 9.54
N ALA A 170 -21.11 18.46 8.69
CA ALA A 170 -19.91 17.63 8.62
C ALA A 170 -18.64 18.46 8.43
N ILE A 171 -17.49 17.91 8.90
CA ILE A 171 -16.15 18.44 8.67
C ILE A 171 -15.38 17.41 7.85
N TYR A 172 -14.84 17.81 6.71
CA TYR A 172 -13.80 17.02 6.03
C TYR A 172 -12.44 17.41 6.61
N ALA A 173 -11.74 16.45 7.20
CA ALA A 173 -10.39 16.61 7.75
C ALA A 173 -9.39 15.93 6.82
N GLY A 174 -8.73 16.70 5.94
CA GLY A 174 -7.82 16.15 4.95
C GLY A 174 -6.94 17.19 4.29
N THR A 175 -5.88 16.75 3.59
CA THR A 175 -4.94 17.63 2.94
C THR A 175 -5.54 18.34 1.71
N LEU A 176 -5.21 19.62 1.55
CA LEU A 176 -5.66 20.46 0.43
C LEU A 176 -4.56 20.62 -0.66
N HIS A 177 -3.31 20.32 -0.33
CA HIS A 177 -2.15 20.78 -1.11
C HIS A 177 -1.56 19.78 -2.10
N GLU A 178 -2.12 18.60 -2.28
CA GLU A 178 -1.60 17.60 -3.22
C GLU A 178 -2.49 17.50 -4.46
N GLU A 179 -2.16 18.23 -5.53
CA GLU A 179 -2.95 18.31 -6.77
C GLU A 179 -3.27 16.95 -7.44
N PHE A 180 -2.49 15.90 -7.18
CA PHE A 180 -2.66 14.58 -7.78
C PHE A 180 -2.79 13.44 -6.75
N SER A 181 -3.20 13.73 -5.54
CA SER A 181 -3.36 12.73 -4.49
C SER A 181 -4.70 12.00 -4.60
N PRO A 182 -4.78 10.69 -4.31
CA PRO A 182 -6.04 9.97 -4.11
C PRO A 182 -6.97 10.64 -3.12
N MET A 183 -6.42 11.37 -2.14
CA MET A 183 -7.16 12.12 -1.12
C MET A 183 -8.04 13.22 -1.71
N ILE A 184 -7.64 13.83 -2.85
CA ILE A 184 -8.48 14.81 -3.56
C ILE A 184 -9.77 14.14 -4.06
N ALA A 185 -9.66 12.94 -4.62
CA ALA A 185 -10.82 12.20 -5.08
C ALA A 185 -11.77 11.86 -3.92
N ARG A 186 -11.22 11.49 -2.73
CA ARG A 186 -12.01 11.28 -1.50
C ARG A 186 -12.79 12.53 -1.12
N LYS A 187 -12.09 13.68 -1.08
CA LYS A 187 -12.68 14.99 -0.79
C LYS A 187 -13.78 15.33 -1.78
N SER A 188 -13.52 15.23 -3.08
CA SER A 188 -14.49 15.58 -4.12
C SER A 188 -15.74 14.73 -4.03
N GLY A 189 -15.60 13.40 -3.88
CA GLY A 189 -16.73 12.50 -3.70
C GLY A 189 -17.55 12.81 -2.45
N PHE A 190 -16.88 13.15 -1.34
CA PHE A 190 -17.56 13.55 -0.10
C PHE A 190 -18.35 14.84 -0.28
N ILE A 191 -17.75 15.88 -0.86
CA ILE A 191 -18.38 17.17 -1.13
C ILE A 191 -19.60 17.01 -2.03
N ASP A 192 -19.44 16.31 -3.16
CA ASP A 192 -20.52 16.10 -4.11
C ASP A 192 -21.71 15.40 -3.47
N GLN A 193 -21.45 14.41 -2.62
CA GLN A 193 -22.50 13.67 -1.95
C GLN A 193 -23.12 14.48 -0.79
N CYS A 194 -22.35 15.28 -0.08
CA CYS A 194 -22.92 16.23 0.92
C CYS A 194 -23.89 17.20 0.25
N ASN A 195 -23.50 17.79 -0.89
CA ASN A 195 -24.36 18.67 -1.68
C ASN A 195 -25.67 17.97 -2.12
N ASN A 196 -25.56 16.73 -2.60
CA ASN A 196 -26.70 15.93 -3.04
C ASN A 196 -27.68 15.58 -1.89
N LEU A 197 -27.16 15.41 -0.67
CA LEU A 197 -27.93 14.99 0.51
C LEU A 197 -28.33 16.16 1.42
N GLY A 198 -27.93 17.40 1.09
CA GLY A 198 -28.20 18.58 1.90
C GLY A 198 -27.42 18.60 3.22
N ILE A 199 -26.28 17.97 3.31
CA ILE A 199 -25.40 18.03 4.47
C ILE A 199 -24.54 19.29 4.34
N HIS A 200 -24.60 20.18 5.34
CA HIS A 200 -23.68 21.31 5.42
C HIS A 200 -22.27 20.82 5.73
N TYR A 201 -21.28 21.32 5.01
CA TYR A 201 -19.90 20.87 5.27
C TYR A 201 -18.92 22.04 5.35
N SER A 202 -17.85 21.78 6.08
CA SER A 202 -16.64 22.61 6.09
C SER A 202 -15.41 21.72 5.83
N ILE A 203 -14.32 22.33 5.40
CA ILE A 203 -13.07 21.63 5.10
C ILE A 203 -12.01 22.20 6.02
N LEU A 204 -11.27 21.30 6.68
CA LEU A 204 -10.13 21.65 7.50
C LEU A 204 -8.90 20.96 6.94
N ASP A 205 -7.87 21.76 6.64
CA ASP A 205 -6.60 21.26 6.07
C ASP A 205 -5.78 20.55 7.14
N ALA A 206 -5.51 19.28 6.91
CA ALA A 206 -4.66 18.47 7.77
C ALA A 206 -3.26 18.39 7.18
N PRO A 207 -2.21 18.68 7.96
CA PRO A 207 -0.85 18.55 7.47
C PRO A 207 -0.50 17.08 7.18
N SER A 208 0.36 16.86 6.17
CA SER A 208 0.78 15.52 5.77
C SER A 208 1.64 14.80 6.83
N SER A 209 2.38 15.56 7.65
CA SER A 209 3.19 15.03 8.75
C SER A 209 2.43 15.09 10.07
N LYS A 210 2.29 13.93 10.75
CA LYS A 210 1.44 13.75 11.94
C LYS A 210 2.17 13.92 13.29
N ASN A 211 3.50 14.03 13.27
CA ASN A 211 4.31 14.22 14.48
C ASN A 211 4.91 15.62 14.52
N THR A 212 4.15 16.65 14.15
CA THR A 212 4.62 18.03 14.06
C THR A 212 3.76 18.96 14.89
N GLU A 213 4.32 20.12 15.22
CA GLU A 213 3.57 21.21 15.87
C GLU A 213 2.35 21.62 15.02
N ASP A 214 2.46 21.58 13.70
CA ASP A 214 1.36 21.94 12.82
C ASP A 214 0.21 20.92 12.87
N PHE A 215 0.51 19.65 13.10
CA PHE A 215 -0.53 18.65 13.31
C PHE A 215 -1.26 18.86 14.66
N HIS A 216 -0.55 19.24 15.71
CA HIS A 216 -1.19 19.63 16.97
C HIS A 216 -2.05 20.91 16.82
N LYS A 217 -1.59 21.91 16.07
CA LYS A 217 -2.41 23.08 15.74
C LYS A 217 -3.68 22.69 14.98
N PHE A 218 -3.55 21.80 13.99
CA PHE A 218 -4.71 21.27 13.26
C PHE A 218 -5.72 20.60 14.19
N LEU A 219 -5.29 19.73 15.11
CA LEU A 219 -6.18 19.06 16.06
C LEU A 219 -6.89 20.08 16.99
N ASN A 220 -6.18 21.11 17.43
CA ASN A 220 -6.77 22.19 18.24
C ASN A 220 -7.81 22.98 17.43
N GLN A 221 -7.51 23.39 16.21
CA GLN A 221 -8.46 24.08 15.33
C GLN A 221 -9.70 23.25 15.03
N LEU A 222 -9.51 21.93 14.84
CA LEU A 222 -10.62 21.01 14.63
C LEU A 222 -11.48 20.93 15.89
N SER A 223 -10.89 20.79 17.06
CA SER A 223 -11.60 20.76 18.34
C SER A 223 -12.39 22.05 18.58
N GLU A 224 -11.80 23.21 18.31
CA GLU A 224 -12.49 24.50 18.37
C GLU A 224 -13.68 24.56 17.40
N SER A 225 -13.47 24.16 16.14
CA SER A 225 -14.53 24.11 15.13
C SER A 225 -15.68 23.17 15.50
N VAL A 226 -15.40 22.11 16.26
CA VAL A 226 -16.42 21.20 16.80
C VAL A 226 -17.19 21.88 17.94
N LYS A 227 -16.52 22.59 18.86
CA LYS A 227 -17.16 23.34 19.96
C LYS A 227 -18.05 24.46 19.45
N ASP A 228 -17.62 25.15 18.40
CA ASP A 228 -18.44 26.21 17.77
C ASP A 228 -19.74 25.65 17.17
N LYS A 229 -19.83 24.37 16.95
CA LYS A 229 -20.98 23.62 16.45
C LYS A 229 -21.73 22.84 17.55
N GLU A 230 -21.60 23.22 18.80
CA GLU A 230 -22.27 22.52 19.94
C GLU A 230 -23.78 22.36 19.73
N ALA A 231 -24.43 23.31 19.07
CA ALA A 231 -25.86 23.23 18.73
C ALA A 231 -26.17 22.05 17.74
N ASP A 232 -25.18 21.58 17.02
CA ASP A 232 -25.28 20.45 16.06
C ASP A 232 -24.91 19.11 16.68
N PHE A 233 -24.60 19.02 17.97
CA PHE A 233 -24.22 17.78 18.62
C PHE A 233 -25.30 16.70 18.44
N GLY A 234 -24.83 15.48 18.14
CA GLY A 234 -25.67 14.36 17.71
C GLY A 234 -25.99 14.34 16.21
N LYS A 235 -25.72 15.45 15.49
CA LYS A 235 -25.89 15.59 14.03
C LYS A 235 -24.61 16.03 13.32
N LEU A 236 -23.47 16.05 14.02
CA LEU A 236 -22.16 16.43 13.50
C LEU A 236 -21.34 15.20 13.13
N GLY A 237 -20.75 15.20 11.94
CA GLY A 237 -19.84 14.17 11.44
C GLY A 237 -18.46 14.72 11.12
N ILE A 238 -17.43 13.91 11.26
CA ILE A 238 -16.07 14.21 10.80
C ILE A 238 -15.62 13.09 9.88
N PHE A 239 -15.30 13.40 8.63
CA PHE A 239 -14.67 12.48 7.70
C PHE A 239 -13.18 12.77 7.61
N ALA A 240 -12.38 11.91 8.21
CA ALA A 240 -10.91 11.98 8.18
C ALA A 240 -10.35 11.23 6.98
N TYR A 241 -9.32 11.79 6.34
CA TYR A 241 -8.73 11.21 5.14
C TYR A 241 -8.02 9.86 5.36
N SER A 242 -7.76 9.47 6.62
CA SER A 242 -7.24 8.15 6.99
C SER A 242 -7.69 7.75 8.39
N ASP A 243 -7.61 6.46 8.71
CA ASP A 243 -7.94 5.94 10.04
C ASP A 243 -6.99 6.48 11.12
N GLU A 244 -5.72 6.66 10.80
CA GLU A 244 -4.74 7.23 11.73
C GLU A 244 -5.15 8.63 12.17
N VAL A 245 -5.56 9.48 11.22
CA VAL A 245 -6.05 10.83 11.55
C VAL A 245 -7.37 10.77 12.31
N ALA A 246 -8.27 9.85 11.96
CA ALA A 246 -9.51 9.63 12.69
C ALA A 246 -9.29 9.24 14.16
N ILE A 247 -8.27 8.42 14.43
CA ILE A 247 -7.89 8.03 15.79
C ILE A 247 -7.37 9.25 16.57
N HIS A 248 -6.46 10.04 16.01
CA HIS A 248 -5.95 11.25 16.69
C HIS A 248 -7.05 12.29 16.94
N ILE A 249 -7.98 12.44 16.00
CA ILE A 249 -9.14 13.30 16.19
C ILE A 249 -9.99 12.79 17.36
N LYS A 250 -10.26 11.48 17.40
CA LYS A 250 -11.02 10.88 18.50
C LYS A 250 -10.34 11.12 19.85
N GLU A 251 -9.03 10.85 19.95
CA GLU A 251 -8.24 11.07 21.16
C GLU A 251 -8.33 12.54 21.61
N LYS A 252 -8.19 13.49 20.68
CA LYS A 252 -8.32 14.91 20.99
C LYS A 252 -9.70 15.28 21.49
N LEU A 253 -10.78 14.75 20.90
CA LEU A 253 -12.15 15.00 21.34
C LEU A 253 -12.42 14.34 22.71
N ASP A 254 -11.85 13.17 22.99
CA ASP A 254 -11.94 12.52 24.30
C ASP A 254 -11.27 13.38 25.40
N GLU A 255 -10.09 13.97 25.15
CA GLU A 255 -9.41 14.93 26.06
C GLU A 255 -10.32 16.14 26.39
N GLU A 256 -11.06 16.61 25.41
CA GLU A 256 -11.99 17.73 25.53
C GLU A 256 -13.38 17.32 26.07
N LYS A 257 -13.54 16.02 26.45
CA LYS A 257 -14.79 15.42 26.96
C LYS A 257 -15.95 15.48 26.00
N ILE A 258 -15.70 15.55 24.70
CA ILE A 258 -16.70 15.46 23.64
C ILE A 258 -16.92 13.98 23.32
N LYS A 259 -18.15 13.50 23.47
CA LYS A 259 -18.46 12.08 23.34
C LYS A 259 -18.57 11.64 21.87
N VAL A 260 -17.85 10.60 21.51
CA VAL A 260 -17.91 9.93 20.20
C VAL A 260 -18.43 8.50 20.44
N PRO A 261 -19.54 8.08 19.82
CA PRO A 261 -20.21 8.71 18.68
C PRO A 261 -21.40 9.61 19.04
N GLU A 262 -21.79 9.81 20.33
CA GLU A 262 -23.05 10.37 20.74
C GLU A 262 -23.21 11.85 20.35
N GLN A 263 -22.15 12.65 20.47
CA GLN A 263 -22.15 14.07 20.11
C GLN A 263 -21.57 14.31 18.71
N VAL A 264 -20.51 13.56 18.36
CA VAL A 264 -19.81 13.67 17.08
C VAL A 264 -19.51 12.28 16.54
N GLN A 265 -19.89 12.04 15.28
CA GLN A 265 -19.56 10.80 14.60
C GLN A 265 -18.30 10.97 13.76
N ILE A 266 -17.42 9.94 13.72
CA ILE A 266 -16.18 9.99 12.95
C ILE A 266 -16.15 8.79 11.99
N ILE A 267 -15.79 9.07 10.73
CA ILE A 267 -15.48 8.06 9.72
C ILE A 267 -14.04 8.31 9.23
N GLY A 268 -13.21 7.28 9.24
CA GLY A 268 -11.88 7.27 8.66
C GLY A 268 -11.85 6.68 7.25
N PHE A 269 -10.65 6.41 6.78
CA PHE A 269 -10.40 5.73 5.52
C PHE A 269 -9.21 4.77 5.72
N ASP A 270 -9.24 3.61 5.14
CA ASP A 270 -8.34 2.44 5.08
C ASP A 270 -9.05 1.19 5.59
N GLY A 271 -9.70 1.25 6.76
CA GLY A 271 -10.44 0.15 7.38
C GLY A 271 -9.54 -1.04 7.73
N SER A 272 -8.23 -0.81 7.84
CA SER A 272 -7.27 -1.87 8.15
C SER A 272 -7.24 -2.14 9.65
N LYS A 273 -7.18 -3.41 10.00
CA LYS A 273 -7.17 -3.86 11.40
C LYS A 273 -5.73 -4.03 11.87
N ILE A 274 -5.45 -3.66 13.12
CA ILE A 274 -4.15 -3.94 13.75
C ILE A 274 -3.92 -5.45 13.83
N TYR A 275 -4.97 -6.21 14.14
CA TYR A 275 -4.97 -7.67 14.11
C TYR A 275 -6.19 -8.19 13.34
N PRO A 276 -6.08 -9.30 12.57
CA PRO A 276 -7.16 -9.79 11.70
C PRO A 276 -8.51 -10.00 12.37
N ASN A 277 -8.50 -10.44 13.64
CA ASN A 277 -9.72 -10.81 14.39
C ASN A 277 -10.22 -9.72 15.36
N THR A 278 -9.67 -8.49 15.27
CA THR A 278 -10.12 -7.38 16.11
C THR A 278 -11.24 -6.59 15.47
N LYS A 279 -12.04 -5.91 16.30
CA LYS A 279 -12.99 -4.90 15.82
C LYS A 279 -12.24 -3.65 15.38
N LEU A 280 -12.82 -2.90 14.45
CA LEU A 280 -12.30 -1.58 14.10
C LEU A 280 -12.50 -0.60 15.26
N THR A 281 -11.46 0.15 15.58
CA THR A 281 -11.51 1.23 16.57
C THR A 281 -12.34 2.40 16.04
N VAL A 282 -12.15 2.75 14.77
CA VAL A 282 -12.92 3.79 14.09
C VAL A 282 -13.77 3.18 12.98
N SER A 283 -14.94 3.74 12.75
CA SER A 283 -15.73 3.43 11.56
C SER A 283 -15.00 3.97 10.34
N SER A 284 -14.95 3.20 9.26
CA SER A 284 -14.02 3.50 8.18
C SER A 284 -14.55 3.08 6.81
N ILE A 285 -14.05 3.74 5.78
CA ILE A 285 -14.15 3.28 4.40
C ILE A 285 -13.01 2.28 4.17
N ARG A 286 -13.35 0.99 4.09
CA ARG A 286 -12.40 -0.12 3.91
C ARG A 286 -11.89 -0.18 2.48
N GLN A 287 -10.58 -0.16 2.33
CA GLN A 287 -9.88 -0.51 1.10
C GLN A 287 -9.72 -2.04 1.02
N ASP A 288 -10.03 -2.65 -0.12
CA ASP A 288 -9.76 -4.07 -0.35
C ASP A 288 -8.27 -4.28 -0.67
N VAL A 289 -7.46 -4.25 0.39
CA VAL A 289 -5.99 -4.34 0.32
C VAL A 289 -5.54 -5.63 -0.35
N GLN A 290 -6.26 -6.73 -0.12
CA GLN A 290 -5.97 -8.01 -0.73
C GLN A 290 -6.17 -7.95 -2.25
N GLN A 291 -7.26 -7.35 -2.73
CA GLN A 291 -7.52 -7.20 -4.15
C GLN A 291 -6.53 -6.23 -4.81
N ILE A 292 -6.16 -5.13 -4.13
CA ILE A 292 -5.12 -4.21 -4.60
C ILE A 292 -3.80 -4.96 -4.81
N ALA A 293 -3.34 -5.72 -3.81
CA ALA A 293 -2.11 -6.50 -3.89
C ALA A 293 -2.16 -7.53 -5.03
N ASN A 294 -3.28 -8.27 -5.14
CA ASN A 294 -3.46 -9.27 -6.18
C ASN A 294 -3.36 -8.64 -7.58
N LYS A 295 -4.10 -7.55 -7.82
CA LYS A 295 -4.08 -6.87 -9.12
C LYS A 295 -2.71 -6.31 -9.47
N ALA A 296 -2.03 -5.67 -8.52
CA ALA A 296 -0.69 -5.13 -8.73
C ALA A 296 0.33 -6.23 -9.08
N THR A 297 0.31 -7.35 -8.37
CA THR A 297 1.22 -8.47 -8.62
C THR A 297 0.90 -9.22 -9.91
N GLU A 298 -0.38 -9.43 -10.27
CA GLU A 298 -0.79 -10.01 -11.55
C GLU A 298 -0.31 -9.18 -12.75
N ILE A 299 -0.46 -7.84 -12.68
CA ILE A 299 -0.03 -6.95 -13.75
C ILE A 299 1.49 -7.00 -13.89
N LEU A 300 2.21 -6.92 -12.76
CA LEU A 300 3.67 -6.97 -12.76
C LEU A 300 4.18 -8.29 -13.35
N ASP A 301 3.61 -9.42 -12.96
CA ASP A 301 3.98 -10.74 -13.49
C ASP A 301 3.79 -10.84 -15.01
N LYS A 302 2.67 -10.30 -15.53
CA LYS A 302 2.44 -10.23 -16.99
C LYS A 302 3.49 -9.39 -17.69
N GLN A 303 3.88 -8.24 -17.13
CA GLN A 303 4.95 -7.40 -17.69
C GLN A 303 6.31 -8.10 -17.69
N ILE A 304 6.65 -8.76 -16.57
CA ILE A 304 7.90 -9.52 -16.44
C ILE A 304 8.00 -10.65 -17.49
N LYS A 305 6.87 -11.31 -17.76
CA LYS A 305 6.78 -12.38 -18.75
C LYS A 305 6.67 -11.91 -20.21
N GLY A 306 6.61 -10.60 -20.43
CA GLY A 306 6.43 -10.01 -21.77
C GLY A 306 5.05 -10.25 -22.39
N ASN A 307 4.05 -10.60 -21.56
CA ASN A 307 2.68 -10.95 -22.00
C ASN A 307 1.72 -9.76 -22.01
N SER A 308 2.18 -8.55 -21.77
CA SER A 308 1.37 -7.33 -21.87
C SER A 308 2.17 -6.24 -22.55
N GLU A 309 1.52 -5.49 -23.44
CA GLU A 309 1.98 -4.17 -23.80
C GLU A 309 1.98 -3.31 -22.51
N ARG A 310 2.92 -2.37 -22.40
CA ARG A 310 3.00 -1.42 -21.26
C ARG A 310 1.89 -0.37 -21.43
N GLU A 311 0.64 -0.81 -21.54
CA GLU A 311 -0.47 0.13 -21.51
C GLU A 311 -0.66 0.62 -20.07
N ALA A 312 -0.69 1.93 -19.94
CA ALA A 312 -1.06 2.61 -18.71
C ALA A 312 -2.54 2.29 -18.38
N SER A 313 -2.77 1.14 -17.79
CA SER A 313 -4.10 0.73 -17.34
C SER A 313 -4.35 1.25 -15.93
N ARG A 314 -5.53 1.82 -15.70
CA ARG A 314 -5.97 2.23 -14.37
C ARG A 314 -7.03 1.28 -13.85
N ILE A 315 -6.73 0.58 -12.77
CA ILE A 315 -7.67 -0.32 -12.08
C ILE A 315 -8.10 0.34 -10.79
N MET A 316 -9.41 0.60 -10.67
CA MET A 316 -10.02 1.09 -9.45
C MET A 316 -10.69 -0.06 -8.69
N VAL A 317 -10.22 -0.34 -7.48
CA VAL A 317 -10.75 -1.38 -6.61
C VAL A 317 -11.90 -0.80 -5.77
N PRO A 318 -13.07 -1.42 -5.74
CA PRO A 318 -14.19 -0.96 -4.95
C PRO A 318 -13.85 -0.88 -3.45
N VAL A 319 -14.50 0.07 -2.76
CA VAL A 319 -14.41 0.25 -1.32
C VAL A 319 -15.79 0.11 -0.67
N ASN A 320 -15.83 -0.16 0.63
CA ASN A 320 -17.08 -0.27 1.37
C ASN A 320 -16.96 0.35 2.77
N PHE A 321 -18.10 0.68 3.37
CA PHE A 321 -18.12 1.12 4.76
C PHE A 321 -18.02 -0.08 5.71
N GLN A 322 -17.20 0.06 6.74
CA GLN A 322 -17.15 -0.86 7.87
C GLN A 322 -17.36 -0.10 9.17
N GLN A 323 -18.34 -0.55 9.95
CA GLN A 323 -18.66 0.06 11.22
C GLN A 323 -17.62 -0.30 12.28
N GLY A 324 -17.10 0.71 12.95
CA GLY A 324 -16.30 0.63 14.17
C GLY A 324 -17.06 1.21 15.37
N LEU A 325 -16.32 1.84 16.28
CA LEU A 325 -16.85 2.38 17.53
C LEU A 325 -17.21 3.87 17.45
N THR A 326 -16.99 4.54 16.32
CA THR A 326 -17.08 6.00 16.19
C THR A 326 -18.30 6.50 15.41
N THR A 327 -19.22 5.60 15.05
CA THR A 327 -20.54 5.95 14.49
C THR A 327 -21.63 5.20 15.21
N THR A 328 -22.81 5.78 15.28
CA THR A 328 -23.99 5.10 15.82
C THR A 328 -24.41 3.92 14.95
N SER A 329 -24.99 2.90 15.54
CA SER A 329 -25.66 1.83 14.80
C SER A 329 -26.94 2.35 14.15
N ILE A 330 -27.29 1.80 12.99
CA ILE A 330 -28.54 2.08 12.27
C ILE A 330 -29.55 1.01 12.67
#